data_bda17ce6a9dcfe8b5074eb72c4293ec2
#
_entry.id   bda17ce6a9dcfe8b5074eb72c4293ec2
#
_cell.length_a   1.000
_cell.length_b   1.000
_cell.length_c   1.000
_cell.angle_alpha   90.00
_cell.angle_beta   90.00
_cell.angle_gamma   90.00
#
_symmetry.space_group_name_H-M   'P 1'
#
loop_
_entity.id
_entity.type
_entity.pdbx_description
1 polymer ?
#
loop_
_entity_poly.entity_id
_entity_poly.type
_entity_poly.pdbx_seq_one_letter_code
_entity_poly.pdbx_strand_id
1 'polypeptide(L)'
;MNHTIFSIKEPANEPILSYAPGSPERELLKKELERMSKEQMEVPVIIGGKEYFTGDKGKLIMPHDHNHVMGTWHKANEELINLAINTALEAKREWETTPWPERASINLRAAELIHHKYRYILNAATMLNQSKSVHQAEIDSACELADFLRFNPYFMSIIYNEQPHSAKGTINRLGYRPLEGFVFAVSPFNFTSIAGNLSTAPAVMGNVVVWKPASTAVLVGYYLMRLFKEAGFPDGVINFIPGSGGKVAEPVLNNYHLAGIHFTGSTGVFQGIWKKIGNNIEKYRTYPRIVGETGGKNFVMVHASSDPAEVAAGIVRGAFEYQGQKCSAASRAYIPTSLWPRLKTLLEEMIGEIKIGDPMDFRNFMNAVIDEDSFDKIMDYIKKAEEDTDTEIIMGGKGNKRVGYFIEPTVLLTKNPHFITMEEEIFGPVITLYLYDEKKFEETLHLCNETSPYGLTGAIFARDRAAILKAGDILRHAAGNFYVNDKPTGAVVGEQPFGGGRASGTNDKAGSHINLHRWTSPRTIKENFYPPTDFKYPFMETE
;
A
#
# COMPACT_ATOMS: atom_id res chain seq x y z
N MET A 1 33.83 -3.49 16.79
CA MET A 1 33.00 -4.58 17.33
C MET A 1 32.18 -4.02 18.48
N ASN A 2 30.89 -4.05 18.37
CA ASN A 2 30.03 -3.51 19.39
C ASN A 2 29.79 -4.54 20.47
N HIS A 3 30.23 -4.26 21.71
CA HIS A 3 29.97 -5.07 22.89
C HIS A 3 28.65 -4.67 23.59
N THR A 4 27.74 -4.01 22.86
CA THR A 4 26.46 -3.52 23.36
C THR A 4 25.32 -4.38 22.83
N ILE A 5 24.27 -4.53 23.63
CA ILE A 5 22.98 -5.09 23.23
C ILE A 5 22.14 -3.94 22.70
N PHE A 6 21.72 -4.03 21.44
CA PHE A 6 20.82 -3.06 20.84
C PHE A 6 19.37 -3.46 21.08
N SER A 7 18.58 -2.51 21.54
CA SER A 7 17.13 -2.62 21.59
C SER A 7 16.50 -1.35 21.04
N ILE A 8 15.54 -1.50 20.18
CA ILE A 8 14.73 -0.37 19.69
C ILE A 8 13.44 -0.37 20.51
N LYS A 9 13.13 0.75 21.15
CA LYS A 9 11.85 0.90 21.85
C LYS A 9 10.72 0.92 20.83
N GLU A 10 9.55 0.42 21.23
CA GLU A 10 8.34 0.55 20.43
C GLU A 10 8.11 2.02 20.07
N PRO A 11 8.00 2.36 18.77
CA PRO A 11 7.82 3.72 18.33
C PRO A 11 6.40 4.23 18.66
N ALA A 12 6.26 5.55 18.72
CA ALA A 12 4.97 6.22 18.63
C ALA A 12 4.70 6.62 17.18
N ASN A 13 3.43 6.59 16.77
CA ASN A 13 3.00 7.05 15.46
C ASN A 13 3.24 8.55 15.28
N GLU A 14 3.51 8.95 14.05
CA GLU A 14 3.73 10.35 13.69
C GLU A 14 2.45 11.17 13.88
N PRO A 15 2.50 12.29 14.61
CA PRO A 15 1.32 13.12 14.82
C PRO A 15 0.75 13.68 13.50
N ILE A 16 -0.54 13.52 13.31
CA ILE A 16 -1.28 14.08 12.18
C ILE A 16 -1.51 15.57 12.41
N LEU A 17 -1.01 16.42 11.53
CA LEU A 17 -1.23 17.87 11.58
C LEU A 17 -2.60 18.23 11.00
N SER A 18 -3.24 19.24 11.58
CA SER A 18 -4.63 19.58 11.24
C SER A 18 -4.78 20.47 10.02
N TYR A 19 -3.76 21.28 9.73
CA TYR A 19 -3.81 22.31 8.68
C TYR A 19 -5.01 23.26 8.82
N ALA A 20 -5.41 23.52 10.06
CA ALA A 20 -6.52 24.41 10.38
C ALA A 20 -6.27 25.83 9.86
N PRO A 21 -7.32 26.62 9.56
CA PRO A 21 -7.15 28.02 9.17
C PRO A 21 -6.29 28.79 10.18
N GLY A 22 -5.23 29.48 9.68
CA GLY A 22 -4.29 30.26 10.51
C GLY A 22 -3.17 29.45 11.17
N SER A 23 -3.10 28.15 10.95
CA SER A 23 -2.00 27.33 11.51
C SER A 23 -0.70 27.50 10.70
N PRO A 24 0.48 27.42 11.35
CA PRO A 24 1.77 27.53 10.66
C PRO A 24 1.99 26.47 9.60
N GLU A 25 1.59 25.22 9.87
CA GLU A 25 1.73 24.10 8.95
C GLU A 25 0.92 24.32 7.65
N ARG A 26 -0.25 24.96 7.75
CA ARG A 26 -1.07 25.31 6.59
C ARG A 26 -0.34 26.30 5.68
N GLU A 27 0.28 27.32 6.24
CA GLU A 27 1.02 28.34 5.48
C GLU A 27 2.31 27.76 4.85
N LEU A 28 2.99 26.86 5.55
CA LEU A 28 4.18 26.17 5.04
C LEU A 28 3.84 25.28 3.86
N LEU A 29 2.75 24.50 3.98
CA LEU A 29 2.31 23.64 2.87
C LEU A 29 1.85 24.43 1.66
N LYS A 30 1.12 25.54 1.84
CA LYS A 30 0.71 26.41 0.74
C LYS A 30 1.90 27.01 -0.02
N LYS A 31 2.93 27.45 0.68
CA LYS A 31 4.17 27.96 0.07
C LYS A 31 4.85 26.87 -0.77
N GLU A 32 4.90 25.65 -0.26
CA GLU A 32 5.51 24.54 -0.97
C GLU A 32 4.69 24.11 -2.21
N LEU A 33 3.37 24.08 -2.10
CA LEU A 33 2.45 23.86 -3.22
C LEU A 33 2.64 24.92 -4.32
N GLU A 34 2.69 26.19 -3.94
CA GLU A 34 2.91 27.29 -4.89
C GLU A 34 4.29 27.21 -5.57
N ARG A 35 5.34 26.89 -4.80
CA ARG A 35 6.69 26.69 -5.34
C ARG A 35 6.72 25.53 -6.35
N MET A 36 6.25 24.36 -5.93
CA MET A 36 6.32 23.14 -6.73
C MET A 36 5.43 23.20 -7.98
N SER A 37 4.25 23.83 -7.90
CA SER A 37 3.36 23.98 -9.05
C SER A 37 3.94 24.84 -10.18
N LYS A 38 4.88 25.73 -9.88
CA LYS A 38 5.54 26.62 -10.85
C LYS A 38 6.87 26.06 -11.38
N GLU A 39 7.40 25.02 -10.73
CA GLU A 39 8.69 24.42 -11.09
C GLU A 39 8.54 23.50 -12.29
N GLN A 40 9.49 23.58 -13.25
CA GLN A 40 9.59 22.63 -14.35
C GLN A 40 10.66 21.61 -14.00
N MET A 41 10.24 20.37 -13.81
CA MET A 41 11.12 19.29 -13.35
C MET A 41 11.49 18.34 -14.48
N GLU A 42 12.71 17.82 -14.43
CA GLU A 42 13.15 16.70 -15.27
C GLU A 42 13.63 15.56 -14.36
N VAL A 43 12.81 14.50 -14.26
CA VAL A 43 13.09 13.40 -13.35
C VAL A 43 13.90 12.30 -14.08
N PRO A 44 15.12 12.01 -13.63
CA PRO A 44 15.98 10.98 -14.22
C PRO A 44 15.62 9.56 -13.76
N VAL A 45 16.20 8.57 -14.43
CA VAL A 45 16.44 7.23 -13.87
C VAL A 45 17.61 7.34 -12.89
N ILE A 46 17.53 6.73 -11.69
CA ILE A 46 18.59 6.82 -10.68
C ILE A 46 19.14 5.42 -10.37
N ILE A 47 20.41 5.19 -10.70
CA ILE A 47 21.09 3.90 -10.53
C ILE A 47 22.45 4.14 -9.87
N GLY A 48 22.71 3.48 -8.75
CA GLY A 48 23.97 3.63 -8.04
C GLY A 48 24.26 5.09 -7.64
N GLY A 49 23.24 5.85 -7.30
CA GLY A 49 23.32 7.28 -6.95
C GLY A 49 23.56 8.21 -8.13
N LYS A 50 23.68 7.70 -9.36
CA LYS A 50 23.86 8.48 -10.60
C LYS A 50 22.55 8.67 -11.33
N GLU A 51 22.39 9.81 -11.96
CA GLU A 51 21.22 10.21 -12.76
C GLU A 51 21.45 9.90 -14.25
N TYR A 52 20.45 9.30 -14.91
CA TYR A 52 20.49 8.94 -16.32
C TYR A 52 19.30 9.55 -17.05
N PHE A 53 19.58 10.22 -18.16
CA PHE A 53 18.63 10.93 -19.01
C PHE A 53 18.55 10.24 -20.37
N THR A 54 17.43 9.55 -20.67
CA THR A 54 17.32 8.65 -21.84
C THR A 54 16.70 9.31 -23.05
N GLY A 55 16.10 10.37 -23.08
CA GLY A 55 15.37 10.93 -24.24
C GLY A 55 13.97 10.33 -24.46
N ASP A 56 13.67 9.08 -24.07
CA ASP A 56 12.28 8.58 -23.99
C ASP A 56 11.65 9.08 -22.70
N LYS A 57 10.71 10.02 -22.85
CA LYS A 57 10.14 10.76 -21.72
C LYS A 57 8.65 10.51 -21.54
N GLY A 58 8.19 10.57 -20.30
CA GLY A 58 6.81 10.77 -19.91
C GLY A 58 6.58 12.19 -19.39
N LYS A 59 5.34 12.59 -19.28
CA LYS A 59 4.97 13.89 -18.70
C LYS A 59 4.62 13.75 -17.22
N LEU A 60 4.94 14.75 -16.43
CA LEU A 60 4.44 14.97 -15.08
C LEU A 60 3.25 15.91 -15.19
N ILE A 61 2.06 15.42 -14.98
CA ILE A 61 0.82 16.21 -15.06
C ILE A 61 0.13 16.27 -13.70
N MET A 62 -0.72 17.26 -13.51
CA MET A 62 -1.65 17.34 -12.39
C MET A 62 -2.99 16.72 -12.81
N PRO A 63 -3.51 15.70 -12.14
CA PRO A 63 -4.79 15.09 -12.52
C PRO A 63 -5.98 16.06 -12.49
N HIS A 64 -5.91 17.07 -11.61
CA HIS A 64 -6.93 18.12 -11.44
C HIS A 64 -6.80 19.28 -12.43
N ASP A 65 -5.67 19.38 -13.14
CA ASP A 65 -5.44 20.26 -14.28
C ASP A 65 -4.45 19.60 -15.24
N HIS A 66 -4.93 18.68 -16.07
CA HIS A 66 -4.07 17.89 -16.97
C HIS A 66 -3.42 18.71 -18.10
N ASN A 67 -3.80 19.97 -18.28
CA ASN A 67 -3.10 20.91 -19.16
C ASN A 67 -1.85 21.48 -18.50
N HIS A 68 -1.75 21.44 -17.17
CA HIS A 68 -0.59 21.90 -16.42
C HIS A 68 0.47 20.78 -16.36
N VAL A 69 1.54 20.96 -17.13
CA VAL A 69 2.67 20.02 -17.18
C VAL A 69 3.75 20.54 -16.21
N MET A 70 3.96 19.82 -15.11
CA MET A 70 5.01 20.13 -14.11
C MET A 70 6.41 19.72 -14.57
N GLY A 71 6.54 19.05 -15.72
CA GLY A 71 7.83 18.61 -16.24
C GLY A 71 7.77 17.26 -16.94
N THR A 72 8.91 16.61 -17.02
CA THR A 72 9.07 15.31 -17.70
C THR A 72 9.86 14.32 -16.83
N TRP A 73 9.74 13.03 -17.14
CA TRP A 73 10.52 11.98 -16.52
C TRP A 73 11.05 11.01 -17.56
N HIS A 74 12.25 10.46 -17.33
CA HIS A 74 12.91 9.55 -18.23
C HIS A 74 12.53 8.10 -17.98
N LYS A 75 12.30 7.34 -19.07
CA LYS A 75 11.98 5.92 -18.99
C LYS A 75 13.25 5.08 -19.11
N ALA A 76 13.40 4.13 -18.20
CA ALA A 76 14.50 3.17 -18.27
C ALA A 76 14.33 2.26 -19.50
N ASN A 77 15.41 2.10 -20.26
CA ASN A 77 15.53 1.08 -21.31
C ASN A 77 16.14 -0.21 -20.72
N GLU A 78 16.21 -1.25 -21.53
CA GLU A 78 16.73 -2.56 -21.11
C GLU A 78 18.18 -2.50 -20.61
N GLU A 79 19.01 -1.68 -21.22
CA GLU A 79 20.41 -1.48 -20.80
C GLU A 79 20.48 -0.91 -19.37
N LEU A 80 19.70 0.13 -19.07
CA LEU A 80 19.63 0.73 -17.73
C LEU A 80 19.00 -0.21 -16.70
N ILE A 81 18.02 -1.03 -17.12
CA ILE A 81 17.43 -2.03 -16.21
C ILE A 81 18.49 -3.08 -15.82
N ASN A 82 19.25 -3.59 -16.78
CA ASN A 82 20.33 -4.52 -16.51
C ASN A 82 21.47 -3.87 -15.69
N LEU A 83 21.78 -2.62 -15.95
CA LEU A 83 22.71 -1.84 -15.13
C LEU A 83 22.22 -1.71 -13.69
N ALA A 84 20.93 -1.43 -13.47
CA ALA A 84 20.34 -1.33 -12.13
C ALA A 84 20.44 -2.66 -11.35
N ILE A 85 20.17 -3.79 -12.03
CA ILE A 85 20.32 -5.12 -11.43
C ILE A 85 21.77 -5.39 -11.03
N ASN A 86 22.72 -5.15 -11.93
CA ASN A 86 24.14 -5.37 -11.66
C ASN A 86 24.64 -4.46 -10.53
N THR A 87 24.29 -3.19 -10.55
CA THR A 87 24.65 -2.22 -9.49
C THR A 87 24.05 -2.63 -8.14
N ALA A 88 22.80 -3.12 -8.11
CA ALA A 88 22.19 -3.65 -6.91
C ALA A 88 22.97 -4.86 -6.35
N LEU A 89 23.35 -5.80 -7.21
CA LEU A 89 24.13 -6.98 -6.81
C LEU A 89 25.54 -6.65 -6.33
N GLU A 90 26.16 -5.61 -6.87
CA GLU A 90 27.45 -5.08 -6.38
C GLU A 90 27.29 -4.46 -5.00
N ALA A 91 26.32 -3.56 -4.82
CA ALA A 91 26.03 -2.93 -3.53
C ALA A 91 25.66 -3.93 -2.43
N LYS A 92 25.01 -5.05 -2.82
CA LYS A 92 24.64 -6.12 -1.89
C LYS A 92 25.80 -6.65 -1.07
N ARG A 93 26.99 -6.76 -1.65
CA ARG A 93 28.18 -7.38 -0.99
C ARG A 93 28.54 -6.69 0.32
N GLU A 94 28.41 -5.39 0.37
CA GLU A 94 28.65 -4.58 1.56
C GLU A 94 27.39 -4.46 2.41
N TRP A 95 26.24 -4.17 1.78
CA TRP A 95 25.00 -3.94 2.49
C TRP A 95 24.51 -5.14 3.30
N GLU A 96 24.63 -6.36 2.78
CA GLU A 96 24.21 -7.57 3.51
C GLU A 96 25.05 -7.85 4.75
N THR A 97 26.28 -7.32 4.84
CA THR A 97 27.17 -7.46 5.99
C THR A 97 27.15 -6.25 6.92
N THR A 98 26.51 -5.14 6.50
CA THR A 98 26.32 -3.96 7.34
C THR A 98 25.52 -4.33 8.59
N PRO A 99 26.03 -4.00 9.80
CA PRO A 99 25.35 -4.31 11.05
C PRO A 99 23.91 -3.79 11.05
N TRP A 100 22.99 -4.62 11.54
CA TRP A 100 21.59 -4.25 11.53
C TRP A 100 21.25 -2.93 12.27
N PRO A 101 21.94 -2.54 13.37
CA PRO A 101 21.71 -1.24 13.99
C PRO A 101 22.05 -0.05 13.09
N GLU A 102 23.03 -0.19 12.21
CA GLU A 102 23.38 0.85 11.24
C GLU A 102 22.29 0.98 10.18
N ARG A 103 21.80 -0.15 9.66
CA ARG A 103 20.66 -0.16 8.73
C ARG A 103 19.40 0.44 9.38
N ALA A 104 19.15 0.11 10.65
CA ALA A 104 18.06 0.70 11.43
C ALA A 104 18.22 2.22 11.57
N SER A 105 19.43 2.70 11.87
CA SER A 105 19.70 4.13 12.08
C SER A 105 19.43 4.97 10.82
N ILE A 106 19.68 4.42 9.64
CA ILE A 106 19.37 5.09 8.35
C ILE A 106 17.85 5.25 8.19
N ASN A 107 17.07 4.20 8.48
CA ASN A 107 15.60 4.28 8.42
C ASN A 107 15.03 5.28 9.43
N LEU A 108 15.51 5.26 10.67
CA LEU A 108 15.11 6.21 11.71
C LEU A 108 15.47 7.66 11.32
N ARG A 109 16.65 7.88 10.72
CA ARG A 109 17.03 9.19 10.19
C ARG A 109 16.10 9.64 9.05
N ALA A 110 15.69 8.73 8.16
CA ALA A 110 14.72 9.06 7.12
C ALA A 110 13.37 9.51 7.71
N ALA A 111 12.89 8.85 8.78
CA ALA A 111 11.70 9.28 9.48
C ALA A 111 11.84 10.69 10.10
N GLU A 112 12.98 10.99 10.74
CA GLU A 112 13.26 12.32 11.29
C GLU A 112 13.37 13.39 10.19
N LEU A 113 13.94 13.06 9.03
CA LEU A 113 13.96 13.97 7.88
C LEU A 113 12.55 14.25 7.36
N ILE A 114 11.64 13.27 7.38
CA ILE A 114 10.23 13.52 7.04
C ILE A 114 9.63 14.49 8.04
N HIS A 115 9.75 14.21 9.33
CA HIS A 115 9.19 15.05 10.40
C HIS A 115 9.62 16.51 10.29
N HIS A 116 10.93 16.79 10.07
CA HIS A 116 11.51 18.12 10.15
C HIS A 116 11.65 18.84 8.80
N LYS A 117 11.84 18.12 7.69
CA LYS A 117 12.24 18.74 6.41
C LYS A 117 11.34 18.36 5.24
N TYR A 118 11.05 17.07 5.06
CA TYR A 118 10.39 16.57 3.86
C TYR A 118 8.87 16.55 3.94
N ARG A 119 8.26 16.76 5.10
CA ARG A 119 6.80 16.70 5.30
C ARG A 119 6.03 17.50 4.25
N TYR A 120 6.31 18.76 4.13
CA TYR A 120 5.59 19.62 3.19
C TYR A 120 5.95 19.37 1.73
N ILE A 121 7.18 18.94 1.46
CA ILE A 121 7.64 18.53 0.11
C ILE A 121 6.88 17.31 -0.36
N LEU A 122 6.82 16.27 0.46
CA LEU A 122 6.12 15.02 0.13
C LEU A 122 4.61 15.23 0.06
N ASN A 123 4.03 16.00 0.98
CA ASN A 123 2.62 16.36 0.92
C ASN A 123 2.30 17.15 -0.36
N ALA A 124 3.08 18.14 -0.71
CA ALA A 124 2.86 18.93 -1.92
C ALA A 124 2.99 18.06 -3.19
N ALA A 125 4.04 17.24 -3.29
CA ALA A 125 4.21 16.32 -4.41
C ALA A 125 3.04 15.33 -4.54
N THR A 126 2.57 14.80 -3.41
CA THR A 126 1.43 13.89 -3.35
C THR A 126 0.13 14.60 -3.75
N MET A 127 -0.11 15.81 -3.26
CA MET A 127 -1.29 16.61 -3.62
C MET A 127 -1.32 16.94 -5.10
N LEU A 128 -0.23 17.42 -5.65
CA LEU A 128 -0.15 17.87 -7.05
C LEU A 128 -0.14 16.71 -8.04
N ASN A 129 0.63 15.66 -7.78
CA ASN A 129 0.84 14.57 -8.75
C ASN A 129 -0.19 13.43 -8.62
N GLN A 130 -0.78 13.23 -7.43
CA GLN A 130 -1.78 12.20 -7.19
C GLN A 130 -3.19 12.78 -6.94
N SER A 131 -3.35 14.10 -6.93
CA SER A 131 -4.60 14.79 -6.65
C SER A 131 -5.24 14.40 -5.31
N LYS A 132 -4.42 14.33 -4.25
CA LYS A 132 -4.86 14.09 -2.86
C LYS A 132 -5.24 15.41 -2.17
N SER A 133 -6.28 15.37 -1.34
CA SER A 133 -6.55 16.47 -0.40
C SER A 133 -5.47 16.55 0.68
N VAL A 134 -5.41 17.68 1.38
CA VAL A 134 -4.42 17.93 2.45
C VAL A 134 -4.35 16.80 3.46
N HIS A 135 -5.51 16.41 4.03
CA HIS A 135 -5.58 15.35 5.03
C HIS A 135 -5.11 14.00 4.47
N GLN A 136 -5.49 13.67 3.24
CA GLN A 136 -5.10 12.41 2.60
C GLN A 136 -3.61 12.37 2.25
N ALA A 137 -2.99 13.50 1.91
CA ALA A 137 -1.55 13.60 1.73
C ALA A 137 -0.81 13.49 3.06
N GLU A 138 -1.30 14.19 4.11
CA GLU A 138 -0.69 14.16 5.43
C GLU A 138 -0.63 12.78 6.04
N ILE A 139 -1.75 12.05 6.07
CA ILE A 139 -1.79 10.71 6.65
C ILE A 139 -0.97 9.69 5.85
N ASP A 140 -0.85 9.85 4.53
CA ASP A 140 -0.09 8.97 3.65
C ASP A 140 1.40 9.34 3.62
N SER A 141 1.73 10.47 2.99
CA SER A 141 3.12 10.77 2.60
C SER A 141 3.99 11.25 3.75
N ALA A 142 3.40 11.77 4.82
CA ALA A 142 4.13 12.17 6.01
C ALA A 142 4.01 11.13 7.12
N CYS A 143 2.80 10.91 7.64
CA CYS A 143 2.61 10.09 8.85
C CYS A 143 2.90 8.62 8.60
N GLU A 144 2.18 7.97 7.69
CA GLU A 144 2.32 6.54 7.45
C GLU A 144 3.73 6.16 6.95
N LEU A 145 4.35 7.00 6.11
CA LEU A 145 5.72 6.77 5.66
C LEU A 145 6.73 6.87 6.81
N ALA A 146 6.62 7.89 7.67
CA ALA A 146 7.48 8.01 8.86
C ALA A 146 7.29 6.82 9.81
N ASP A 147 6.04 6.36 9.96
CA ASP A 147 5.72 5.21 10.80
C ASP A 147 6.32 3.92 10.23
N PHE A 148 6.22 3.63 8.95
CA PHE A 148 6.93 2.50 8.34
C PHE A 148 8.43 2.54 8.61
N LEU A 149 9.06 3.71 8.48
CA LEU A 149 10.49 3.89 8.69
C LEU A 149 10.91 3.76 10.17
N ARG A 150 10.00 3.98 11.12
CA ARG A 150 10.23 3.77 12.56
C ARG A 150 9.89 2.35 13.01
N PHE A 151 8.75 1.82 12.60
CA PHE A 151 8.26 0.52 13.05
C PHE A 151 9.00 -0.66 12.40
N ASN A 152 9.41 -0.58 11.13
CA ASN A 152 10.17 -1.67 10.50
C ASN A 152 11.50 -1.96 11.22
N PRO A 153 12.34 -0.99 11.61
CA PRO A 153 13.51 -1.25 12.48
C PRO A 153 13.14 -1.91 13.81
N TYR A 154 12.06 -1.48 14.44
CA TYR A 154 11.57 -2.10 15.68
C TYR A 154 11.18 -3.57 15.45
N PHE A 155 10.38 -3.87 14.43
CA PHE A 155 10.00 -5.23 14.07
C PHE A 155 11.20 -6.10 13.66
N MET A 156 12.20 -5.53 12.97
CA MET A 156 13.47 -6.20 12.67
C MET A 156 14.18 -6.63 13.95
N SER A 157 14.21 -5.77 14.98
CA SER A 157 14.83 -6.11 16.27
C SER A 157 14.11 -7.26 16.98
N ILE A 158 12.77 -7.34 16.87
CA ILE A 158 11.98 -8.46 17.39
C ILE A 158 12.39 -9.76 16.69
N ILE A 159 12.42 -9.76 15.35
CA ILE A 159 12.79 -10.94 14.55
C ILE A 159 14.18 -11.44 14.94
N TYR A 160 15.17 -10.54 15.06
CA TYR A 160 16.55 -10.95 15.38
C TYR A 160 16.72 -11.49 16.81
N ASN A 161 15.78 -11.18 17.71
CA ASN A 161 15.74 -11.76 19.06
C ASN A 161 15.11 -13.16 19.11
N GLU A 162 14.44 -13.61 18.06
CA GLU A 162 13.91 -14.97 17.97
C GLU A 162 15.04 -15.97 17.75
N GLN A 163 15.44 -16.69 18.81
CA GLN A 163 16.56 -17.62 18.78
C GLN A 163 16.14 -19.01 19.28
N PRO A 164 16.71 -20.10 18.73
CA PRO A 164 16.38 -21.46 19.11
C PRO A 164 16.96 -21.81 20.48
N HIS A 165 16.36 -22.82 21.12
CA HIS A 165 16.88 -23.40 22.34
C HIS A 165 18.26 -24.04 22.12
N SER A 166 19.16 -23.89 23.10
CA SER A 166 20.48 -24.51 23.13
C SER A 166 20.52 -25.60 24.22
N ALA A 167 20.78 -26.84 23.84
CA ALA A 167 20.97 -27.93 24.78
C ALA A 167 22.36 -27.85 25.47
N LYS A 168 22.54 -28.56 26.60
CA LYS A 168 23.82 -28.63 27.30
C LYS A 168 24.94 -29.04 26.34
N GLY A 169 26.02 -28.31 26.36
CA GLY A 169 27.22 -28.56 25.53
C GLY A 169 27.10 -28.05 24.08
N THR A 170 26.02 -27.36 23.73
CA THR A 170 25.85 -26.76 22.42
C THR A 170 25.35 -25.31 22.51
N ILE A 171 25.64 -24.52 21.48
CA ILE A 171 24.98 -23.25 21.21
C ILE A 171 24.32 -23.35 19.85
N ASN A 172 22.99 -23.09 19.83
CA ASN A 172 22.19 -22.96 18.61
C ASN A 172 21.82 -21.50 18.39
N ARG A 173 21.90 -21.05 17.14
CA ARG A 173 21.51 -19.68 16.77
C ARG A 173 20.95 -19.62 15.35
N LEU A 174 20.07 -18.67 15.10
CA LEU A 174 19.60 -18.29 13.77
C LEU A 174 20.35 -17.05 13.31
N GLY A 175 20.97 -17.14 12.14
CA GLY A 175 21.48 -15.97 11.43
C GLY A 175 20.43 -15.57 10.38
N TYR A 176 19.81 -14.41 10.55
CA TYR A 176 18.81 -13.88 9.61
C TYR A 176 19.52 -13.18 8.44
N ARG A 177 19.85 -13.98 7.41
CA ARG A 177 20.49 -13.47 6.19
C ARG A 177 19.43 -12.78 5.31
N PRO A 178 19.80 -11.74 4.52
CA PRO A 178 18.97 -11.29 3.41
C PRO A 178 18.85 -12.38 2.34
N LEU A 179 17.93 -12.18 1.40
CA LEU A 179 17.71 -13.09 0.27
C LEU A 179 18.93 -13.13 -0.65
N GLU A 180 19.19 -14.25 -1.32
CA GLU A 180 20.33 -14.43 -2.22
C GLU A 180 20.00 -13.90 -3.63
N GLY A 181 20.12 -12.58 -3.80
CA GLY A 181 19.81 -11.87 -5.03
C GLY A 181 19.27 -10.48 -4.75
N PHE A 182 18.41 -9.97 -5.61
CA PHE A 182 17.75 -8.66 -5.45
C PHE A 182 16.23 -8.79 -5.34
N VAL A 183 15.60 -7.78 -4.76
CA VAL A 183 14.14 -7.65 -4.68
C VAL A 183 13.65 -6.67 -5.75
N PHE A 184 12.63 -7.04 -6.49
CA PHE A 184 11.94 -6.15 -7.41
C PHE A 184 10.73 -5.54 -6.71
N ALA A 185 10.79 -4.24 -6.43
CA ALA A 185 9.70 -3.48 -5.86
C ALA A 185 8.89 -2.80 -6.97
N VAL A 186 7.57 -2.99 -6.96
CA VAL A 186 6.64 -2.35 -7.91
C VAL A 186 5.58 -1.63 -7.11
N SER A 187 5.60 -0.31 -7.12
CA SER A 187 4.72 0.50 -6.30
C SER A 187 3.52 1.06 -7.07
N PRO A 188 2.37 1.24 -6.38
CA PRO A 188 1.17 1.81 -6.96
C PRO A 188 1.29 3.33 -7.08
N PHE A 189 0.26 3.95 -7.66
CA PHE A 189 0.21 5.41 -7.76
C PHE A 189 -0.44 6.08 -6.54
N ASN A 190 -1.25 5.35 -5.78
CA ASN A 190 -2.21 5.93 -4.86
C ASN A 190 -1.68 6.18 -3.44
N PHE A 191 -0.53 5.60 -3.06
CA PHE A 191 0.08 5.81 -1.75
C PHE A 191 1.59 6.01 -1.83
N THR A 192 2.04 7.18 -1.38
CA THR A 192 3.46 7.55 -1.26
C THR A 192 4.16 6.71 -0.19
N SER A 193 3.49 6.46 0.93
CA SER A 193 3.96 5.59 2.02
C SER A 193 4.25 4.16 1.54
N ILE A 194 3.33 3.60 0.75
CA ILE A 194 3.51 2.27 0.17
C ILE A 194 4.70 2.26 -0.80
N ALA A 195 4.83 3.30 -1.65
CA ALA A 195 5.97 3.41 -2.57
C ALA A 195 7.31 3.42 -1.80
N GLY A 196 7.38 4.13 -0.68
CA GLY A 196 8.53 4.12 0.21
C GLY A 196 8.76 2.78 0.90
N ASN A 197 7.71 2.20 1.49
CA ASN A 197 7.80 0.95 2.23
C ASN A 197 8.19 -0.26 1.35
N LEU A 198 7.68 -0.35 0.12
CA LEU A 198 8.00 -1.48 -0.78
C LEU A 198 9.50 -1.58 -1.07
N SER A 199 10.23 -0.47 -1.05
CA SER A 199 11.68 -0.44 -1.23
C SER A 199 12.44 -0.52 0.10
N THR A 200 11.99 0.17 1.16
CA THR A 200 12.73 0.25 2.42
C THR A 200 12.55 -0.96 3.33
N ALA A 201 11.40 -1.64 3.30
CA ALA A 201 11.17 -2.85 4.11
C ALA A 201 12.13 -4.01 3.74
N PRO A 202 12.35 -4.37 2.47
CA PRO A 202 13.42 -5.31 2.12
C PRO A 202 14.81 -4.76 2.43
N ALA A 203 15.06 -3.45 2.19
CA ALA A 203 16.36 -2.85 2.38
C ALA A 203 16.82 -2.87 3.85
N VAL A 204 15.94 -2.55 4.81
CA VAL A 204 16.30 -2.60 6.24
C VAL A 204 16.69 -4.02 6.68
N MET A 205 16.13 -5.06 6.05
CA MET A 205 16.50 -6.46 6.28
C MET A 205 17.80 -6.89 5.57
N GLY A 206 18.51 -5.95 4.90
CA GLY A 206 19.79 -6.18 4.25
C GLY A 206 19.71 -6.57 2.77
N ASN A 207 18.52 -6.49 2.16
CA ASN A 207 18.36 -6.73 0.73
C ASN A 207 18.67 -5.47 -0.09
N VAL A 208 18.91 -5.66 -1.38
CA VAL A 208 19.01 -4.60 -2.38
C VAL A 208 17.79 -4.62 -3.29
N VAL A 209 17.42 -3.45 -3.79
CA VAL A 209 16.13 -3.25 -4.44
C VAL A 209 16.28 -2.58 -5.80
N VAL A 210 15.61 -3.14 -6.78
CA VAL A 210 15.32 -2.52 -8.07
C VAL A 210 13.85 -2.06 -8.02
N TRP A 211 13.61 -0.76 -8.03
CA TRP A 211 12.29 -0.18 -7.77
C TRP A 211 11.69 0.47 -9.00
N LYS A 212 10.53 -0.03 -9.41
CA LYS A 212 9.70 0.56 -10.47
C LYS A 212 8.49 1.29 -9.87
N PRO A 213 8.45 2.63 -9.91
CA PRO A 213 7.27 3.40 -9.50
C PRO A 213 6.14 3.29 -10.53
N ALA A 214 4.91 3.60 -10.13
CA ALA A 214 3.84 3.85 -11.08
C ALA A 214 4.19 5.07 -11.97
N SER A 215 3.84 5.01 -13.25
CA SER A 215 4.16 6.08 -14.22
C SER A 215 3.48 7.41 -13.90
N THR A 216 2.35 7.38 -13.20
CA THR A 216 1.59 8.54 -12.74
C THR A 216 2.04 9.07 -11.37
N ALA A 217 3.02 8.42 -10.71
CA ALA A 217 3.54 8.82 -9.40
C ALA A 217 5.09 8.91 -9.38
N VAL A 218 5.69 9.20 -10.52
CA VAL A 218 7.16 9.28 -10.66
C VAL A 218 7.74 10.46 -9.87
N LEU A 219 7.04 11.60 -9.81
CA LEU A 219 7.46 12.78 -9.07
C LEU A 219 7.70 12.48 -7.58
N VAL A 220 6.73 11.82 -6.96
CA VAL A 220 6.84 11.42 -5.54
C VAL A 220 7.98 10.43 -5.34
N GLY A 221 8.14 9.46 -6.26
CA GLY A 221 9.26 8.51 -6.23
C GLY A 221 10.62 9.20 -6.28
N TYR A 222 10.76 10.26 -7.06
CA TYR A 222 11.97 11.07 -7.12
C TYR A 222 12.29 11.76 -5.78
N TYR A 223 11.29 12.35 -5.13
CA TYR A 223 11.51 12.97 -3.81
C TYR A 223 11.82 11.92 -2.73
N LEU A 224 11.25 10.71 -2.82
CA LEU A 224 11.63 9.60 -1.94
C LEU A 224 13.10 9.20 -2.15
N MET A 225 13.58 9.12 -3.38
CA MET A 225 15.01 8.83 -3.64
C MET A 225 15.93 9.91 -3.07
N ARG A 226 15.55 11.19 -3.15
CA ARG A 226 16.29 12.27 -2.50
C ARG A 226 16.32 12.15 -0.98
N LEU A 227 15.17 11.83 -0.38
CA LEU A 227 15.05 11.55 1.05
C LEU A 227 15.97 10.39 1.46
N PHE A 228 15.95 9.28 0.73
CA PHE A 228 16.76 8.10 1.04
C PHE A 228 18.26 8.38 0.94
N LYS A 229 18.68 9.12 -0.07
CA LYS A 229 20.08 9.55 -0.23
C LYS A 229 20.52 10.44 0.95
N GLU A 230 19.71 11.42 1.34
CA GLU A 230 20.01 12.32 2.46
C GLU A 230 20.01 11.58 3.81
N ALA A 231 19.16 10.56 3.97
CA ALA A 231 19.14 9.69 5.14
C ALA A 231 20.38 8.80 5.26
N GLY A 232 21.11 8.58 4.16
CA GLY A 232 22.35 7.82 4.13
C GLY A 232 22.20 6.38 3.63
N PHE A 233 21.13 6.05 2.88
CA PHE A 233 21.12 4.79 2.13
C PHE A 233 22.29 4.77 1.15
N PRO A 234 23.15 3.73 1.17
CA PRO A 234 24.26 3.63 0.24
C PRO A 234 23.79 3.56 -1.21
N ASP A 235 24.59 4.15 -2.11
CA ASP A 235 24.35 4.11 -3.53
C ASP A 235 24.23 2.66 -4.03
N GLY A 236 23.20 2.35 -4.81
CA GLY A 236 22.93 1.01 -5.35
C GLY A 236 22.07 0.10 -4.47
N VAL A 237 21.83 0.42 -3.18
CA VAL A 237 20.92 -0.34 -2.32
C VAL A 237 19.49 -0.25 -2.83
N ILE A 238 19.05 0.93 -3.25
CA ILE A 238 17.76 1.17 -3.90
C ILE A 238 18.03 1.87 -5.24
N ASN A 239 17.59 1.24 -6.34
CA ASN A 239 17.75 1.77 -7.69
C ASN A 239 16.37 2.09 -8.28
N PHE A 240 16.20 3.32 -8.76
CA PHE A 240 14.92 3.86 -9.23
C PHE A 240 14.84 3.81 -10.75
N ILE A 241 13.95 2.98 -11.30
CA ILE A 241 13.82 2.70 -12.73
C ILE A 241 12.40 2.98 -13.23
N PRO A 242 11.98 4.25 -13.36
CA PRO A 242 10.70 4.58 -13.97
C PRO A 242 10.61 4.04 -15.39
N GLY A 243 9.44 3.56 -15.79
CA GLY A 243 9.25 3.00 -17.11
C GLY A 243 7.90 2.31 -17.28
N SER A 244 7.58 1.88 -18.50
CA SER A 244 6.36 1.12 -18.75
C SER A 244 6.42 -0.26 -18.10
N GLY A 245 5.29 -0.71 -17.50
CA GLY A 245 5.25 -1.92 -16.70
C GLY A 245 5.82 -3.16 -17.38
N GLY A 246 5.36 -3.48 -18.60
CA GLY A 246 5.80 -4.66 -19.33
C GLY A 246 7.27 -4.60 -19.74
N LYS A 247 7.75 -3.43 -20.21
CA LYS A 247 9.14 -3.25 -20.65
C LYS A 247 10.13 -3.38 -19.50
N VAL A 248 9.78 -2.90 -18.32
CA VAL A 248 10.63 -3.02 -17.13
C VAL A 248 10.55 -4.42 -16.52
N ALA A 249 9.36 -5.01 -16.45
CA ALA A 249 9.16 -6.30 -15.81
C ALA A 249 9.83 -7.46 -16.57
N GLU A 250 9.86 -7.42 -17.89
CA GLU A 250 10.35 -8.55 -18.70
C GLU A 250 11.83 -8.91 -18.42
N PRO A 251 12.82 -7.99 -18.48
CA PRO A 251 14.20 -8.33 -18.16
C PRO A 251 14.39 -8.66 -16.67
N VAL A 252 13.65 -8.02 -15.77
CA VAL A 252 13.75 -8.28 -14.33
C VAL A 252 13.24 -9.67 -13.98
N LEU A 253 12.06 -10.06 -14.48
CA LEU A 253 11.43 -11.37 -14.19
C LEU A 253 12.13 -12.55 -14.89
N ASN A 254 13.00 -12.29 -15.85
CA ASN A 254 13.82 -13.33 -16.48
C ASN A 254 15.23 -13.44 -15.85
N ASN A 255 15.59 -12.56 -14.92
CA ASN A 255 16.93 -12.51 -14.35
C ASN A 255 17.17 -13.64 -13.35
N TYR A 256 18.30 -14.35 -13.49
CA TYR A 256 18.73 -15.45 -12.62
C TYR A 256 18.81 -15.09 -11.14
N HIS A 257 19.14 -13.83 -10.81
CA HIS A 257 19.32 -13.35 -9.44
C HIS A 257 18.06 -12.72 -8.83
N LEU A 258 16.89 -12.84 -9.46
CA LEU A 258 15.65 -12.40 -8.84
C LEU A 258 15.35 -13.24 -7.60
N ALA A 259 15.33 -12.62 -6.42
CA ALA A 259 15.14 -13.29 -5.14
C ALA A 259 13.80 -12.94 -4.47
N GLY A 260 13.15 -11.85 -4.87
CA GLY A 260 11.85 -11.47 -4.33
C GLY A 260 11.11 -10.43 -5.16
N ILE A 261 9.80 -10.44 -5.00
CA ILE A 261 8.87 -9.44 -5.53
C ILE A 261 8.15 -8.79 -4.35
N HIS A 262 8.17 -7.47 -4.30
CA HIS A 262 7.35 -6.68 -3.39
C HIS A 262 6.44 -5.77 -4.21
N PHE A 263 5.18 -6.16 -4.32
CA PHE A 263 4.23 -5.61 -5.27
C PHE A 263 3.00 -5.01 -4.58
N THR A 264 2.60 -3.84 -5.01
CA THR A 264 1.24 -3.33 -4.80
C THR A 264 0.72 -2.75 -6.11
N GLY A 265 -0.46 -3.21 -6.54
CA GLY A 265 -1.07 -2.78 -7.80
C GLY A 265 -2.26 -3.64 -8.20
N SER A 266 -2.60 -3.68 -9.49
CA SER A 266 -3.77 -4.42 -9.95
C SER A 266 -3.61 -5.94 -9.84
N THR A 267 -4.69 -6.63 -9.50
CA THR A 267 -4.77 -8.08 -9.37
C THR A 267 -4.30 -8.81 -10.63
N GLY A 268 -4.72 -8.34 -11.82
CA GLY A 268 -4.33 -8.98 -13.07
C GLY A 268 -2.82 -8.90 -13.36
N VAL A 269 -2.18 -7.77 -13.04
CA VAL A 269 -0.72 -7.64 -13.17
C VAL A 269 0.00 -8.57 -12.19
N PHE A 270 -0.44 -8.65 -10.95
CA PHE A 270 0.15 -9.54 -9.94
C PHE A 270 0.04 -11.01 -10.34
N GLN A 271 -1.13 -11.44 -10.82
CA GLN A 271 -1.32 -12.79 -11.35
C GLN A 271 -0.41 -13.08 -12.55
N GLY A 272 -0.21 -12.09 -13.43
CA GLY A 272 0.73 -12.19 -14.56
C GLY A 272 2.18 -12.36 -14.09
N ILE A 273 2.62 -11.62 -13.09
CA ILE A 273 3.94 -11.75 -12.45
C ILE A 273 4.09 -13.15 -11.85
N TRP A 274 3.10 -13.64 -11.11
CA TRP A 274 3.11 -14.96 -10.49
C TRP A 274 3.24 -16.07 -11.53
N LYS A 275 2.44 -16.01 -12.61
CA LYS A 275 2.53 -16.96 -13.73
C LYS A 275 3.91 -16.93 -14.39
N LYS A 276 4.49 -15.74 -14.61
CA LYS A 276 5.82 -15.59 -15.21
C LYS A 276 6.91 -16.22 -14.32
N ILE A 277 6.84 -16.00 -13.01
CA ILE A 277 7.78 -16.61 -12.05
C ILE A 277 7.60 -18.12 -12.03
N GLY A 278 6.38 -18.64 -11.99
CA GLY A 278 6.12 -20.07 -12.03
C GLY A 278 6.69 -20.74 -13.30
N ASN A 279 6.51 -20.11 -14.43
CA ASN A 279 7.03 -20.61 -15.73
C ASN A 279 8.56 -20.56 -15.82
N ASN A 280 9.21 -19.69 -15.03
CA ASN A 280 10.66 -19.52 -15.02
C ASN A 280 11.32 -20.16 -13.79
N ILE A 281 10.60 -20.94 -12.99
CA ILE A 281 11.04 -21.39 -11.66
C ILE A 281 12.40 -22.08 -11.64
N GLU A 282 12.71 -22.83 -12.70
CA GLU A 282 14.00 -23.54 -12.83
C GLU A 282 15.18 -22.63 -13.19
N LYS A 283 14.92 -21.39 -13.64
CA LYS A 283 15.94 -20.44 -14.08
C LYS A 283 16.50 -19.61 -12.96
N TYR A 284 15.82 -19.55 -11.81
CA TYR A 284 16.26 -18.72 -10.70
C TYR A 284 17.27 -19.42 -9.80
N ARG A 285 18.22 -18.65 -9.26
CA ARG A 285 19.19 -19.14 -8.28
C ARG A 285 18.52 -19.62 -6.98
N THR A 286 17.43 -18.99 -6.60
CA THR A 286 16.62 -19.31 -5.42
C THR A 286 15.15 -19.15 -5.76
N TYR A 287 14.26 -19.77 -5.00
CA TYR A 287 12.82 -19.55 -5.17
C TYR A 287 12.47 -18.11 -4.75
N PRO A 288 12.03 -17.24 -5.68
CA PRO A 288 11.71 -15.86 -5.34
C PRO A 288 10.59 -15.78 -4.31
N ARG A 289 10.74 -14.91 -3.32
CA ARG A 289 9.65 -14.57 -2.40
C ARG A 289 8.66 -13.68 -3.13
N ILE A 290 7.37 -14.05 -3.12
CA ILE A 290 6.32 -13.25 -3.75
C ILE A 290 5.47 -12.67 -2.63
N VAL A 291 5.48 -11.35 -2.51
CA VAL A 291 4.68 -10.56 -1.57
C VAL A 291 3.89 -9.55 -2.39
N GLY A 292 2.57 -9.61 -2.29
CA GLY A 292 1.70 -8.74 -3.07
C GLY A 292 0.44 -8.34 -2.34
N GLU A 293 0.12 -7.06 -2.48
CA GLU A 293 -1.15 -6.46 -2.13
C GLU A 293 -1.82 -5.98 -3.40
N THR A 294 -3.07 -6.37 -3.61
CA THR A 294 -3.78 -6.08 -4.85
C THR A 294 -5.13 -5.41 -4.58
N GLY A 295 -6.08 -5.57 -5.49
CA GLY A 295 -7.39 -4.93 -5.42
C GLY A 295 -8.24 -5.37 -4.22
N GLY A 296 -9.33 -4.64 -4.03
CA GLY A 296 -10.33 -4.93 -3.01
C GLY A 296 -11.75 -4.58 -3.51
N LYS A 297 -12.75 -5.28 -2.95
CA LYS A 297 -14.17 -4.95 -3.10
C LYS A 297 -14.80 -4.89 -1.71
N ASN A 298 -14.36 -3.89 -0.96
CA ASN A 298 -14.57 -3.86 0.48
C ASN A 298 -16.01 -3.53 0.83
N PHE A 299 -16.50 -4.19 1.86
CA PHE A 299 -17.91 -4.10 2.25
C PHE A 299 -18.12 -3.26 3.51
N VAL A 300 -19.30 -2.68 3.61
CA VAL A 300 -19.89 -2.16 4.83
C VAL A 300 -21.16 -2.98 5.11
N MET A 301 -21.12 -3.80 6.14
CA MET A 301 -22.27 -4.55 6.64
C MET A 301 -22.93 -3.75 7.77
N VAL A 302 -24.21 -3.48 7.64
CA VAL A 302 -24.97 -2.70 8.63
C VAL A 302 -26.01 -3.59 9.28
N HIS A 303 -25.99 -3.68 10.59
CA HIS A 303 -27.01 -4.36 11.40
C HIS A 303 -28.10 -3.35 11.84
N ALA A 304 -29.33 -3.81 12.05
CA ALA A 304 -30.45 -2.96 12.45
C ALA A 304 -30.25 -2.20 13.79
N SER A 305 -29.31 -2.65 14.64
CA SER A 305 -28.94 -1.97 15.88
C SER A 305 -27.98 -0.78 15.72
N SER A 306 -27.56 -0.47 14.50
CA SER A 306 -26.62 0.61 14.21
C SER A 306 -27.26 1.99 14.32
N ASP A 307 -26.42 3.00 14.55
CA ASP A 307 -26.80 4.40 14.42
C ASP A 307 -26.66 4.83 12.94
N PRO A 308 -27.74 5.29 12.28
CA PRO A 308 -27.68 5.70 10.87
C PRO A 308 -26.70 6.85 10.59
N ALA A 309 -26.43 7.73 11.56
CA ALA A 309 -25.48 8.84 11.37
C ALA A 309 -24.04 8.35 11.37
N GLU A 310 -23.70 7.40 12.24
CA GLU A 310 -22.38 6.75 12.25
C GLU A 310 -22.15 5.97 10.94
N VAL A 311 -23.18 5.28 10.46
CA VAL A 311 -23.14 4.53 9.19
C VAL A 311 -22.96 5.49 8.00
N ALA A 312 -23.72 6.59 7.94
CA ALA A 312 -23.61 7.58 6.86
C ALA A 312 -22.20 8.16 6.80
N ALA A 313 -21.66 8.62 7.93
CA ALA A 313 -20.30 9.15 8.00
C ALA A 313 -19.25 8.11 7.59
N GLY A 314 -19.40 6.85 8.03
CA GLY A 314 -18.53 5.74 7.67
C GLY A 314 -18.55 5.42 6.17
N ILE A 315 -19.74 5.46 5.54
CA ILE A 315 -19.90 5.27 4.09
C ILE A 315 -19.28 6.45 3.33
N VAL A 316 -19.61 7.70 3.66
CA VAL A 316 -19.14 8.90 2.95
C VAL A 316 -17.61 8.97 3.01
N ARG A 317 -17.02 8.85 4.19
CA ARG A 317 -15.56 8.86 4.35
C ARG A 317 -14.91 7.63 3.71
N GLY A 318 -15.48 6.46 3.92
CA GLY A 318 -14.95 5.20 3.39
C GLY A 318 -14.94 5.10 1.87
N ALA A 319 -15.97 5.63 1.20
CA ALA A 319 -16.14 5.54 -0.25
C ALA A 319 -15.52 6.70 -1.02
N PHE A 320 -15.51 7.92 -0.46
CA PHE A 320 -15.23 9.13 -1.24
C PHE A 320 -13.93 9.83 -0.85
N GLU A 321 -13.33 9.57 0.33
CA GLU A 321 -11.97 10.03 0.61
C GLU A 321 -11.03 9.59 -0.50
N TYR A 322 -10.22 10.52 -1.01
CA TYR A 322 -9.31 10.30 -2.13
C TYR A 322 -10.02 9.69 -3.36
N GLN A 323 -11.24 10.15 -3.64
CA GLN A 323 -12.04 9.72 -4.81
C GLN A 323 -12.23 8.20 -4.92
N GLY A 324 -12.23 7.48 -3.78
CA GLY A 324 -12.34 6.03 -3.76
C GLY A 324 -11.13 5.28 -4.35
N GLN A 325 -10.01 5.95 -4.61
CA GLN A 325 -8.79 5.35 -5.18
C GLN A 325 -7.92 4.68 -4.11
N LYS A 326 -8.55 3.92 -3.24
CA LYS A 326 -7.89 3.10 -2.22
C LYS A 326 -8.27 1.63 -2.43
N CYS A 327 -7.30 0.74 -2.34
CA CYS A 327 -7.59 -0.70 -2.35
C CYS A 327 -8.57 -1.11 -1.24
N SER A 328 -8.61 -0.34 -0.14
CA SER A 328 -9.47 -0.52 1.03
C SER A 328 -10.75 0.35 1.04
N ALA A 329 -11.02 1.16 0.00
CA ALA A 329 -12.20 2.02 -0.03
C ALA A 329 -13.50 1.21 0.09
N ALA A 330 -14.50 1.75 0.81
CA ALA A 330 -15.84 1.19 0.84
C ALA A 330 -16.44 1.22 -0.58
N SER A 331 -16.81 0.08 -1.11
CA SER A 331 -17.25 -0.04 -2.51
C SER A 331 -18.62 -0.69 -2.65
N ARG A 332 -19.08 -1.39 -1.63
CA ARG A 332 -20.41 -1.99 -1.52
C ARG A 332 -20.90 -1.93 -0.08
N ALA A 333 -22.21 -1.79 0.11
CA ALA A 333 -22.81 -1.79 1.44
C ALA A 333 -24.13 -2.56 1.47
N TYR A 334 -24.37 -3.28 2.57
CA TYR A 334 -25.58 -4.05 2.83
C TYR A 334 -26.33 -3.38 3.97
N ILE A 335 -27.52 -2.84 3.65
CA ILE A 335 -28.28 -1.95 4.54
C ILE A 335 -29.61 -2.60 4.90
N PRO A 336 -29.99 -2.72 6.19
CA PRO A 336 -31.32 -3.20 6.56
C PRO A 336 -32.38 -2.19 6.14
N THR A 337 -33.48 -2.68 5.57
CA THR A 337 -34.57 -1.85 5.03
C THR A 337 -35.17 -0.90 6.07
N SER A 338 -35.16 -1.26 7.35
CA SER A 338 -35.66 -0.40 8.43
C SER A 338 -34.85 0.87 8.65
N LEU A 339 -33.53 0.86 8.38
CA LEU A 339 -32.67 2.03 8.55
C LEU A 339 -32.60 2.89 7.29
N TRP A 340 -32.98 2.36 6.14
CA TRP A 340 -32.79 3.02 4.85
C TRP A 340 -33.38 4.43 4.74
N PRO A 341 -34.65 4.70 5.14
CA PRO A 341 -35.22 6.05 4.98
C PRO A 341 -34.40 7.14 5.68
N ARG A 342 -33.95 6.88 6.90
CA ARG A 342 -33.13 7.84 7.67
C ARG A 342 -31.72 7.92 7.11
N LEU A 343 -31.11 6.79 6.77
CA LEU A 343 -29.78 6.74 6.19
C LEU A 343 -29.69 7.47 4.85
N LYS A 344 -30.70 7.30 3.98
CA LYS A 344 -30.77 8.00 2.69
C LYS A 344 -30.73 9.51 2.88
N THR A 345 -31.54 10.06 3.78
CA THR A 345 -31.55 11.50 4.08
C THR A 345 -30.17 11.99 4.54
N LEU A 346 -29.52 11.27 5.45
CA LEU A 346 -28.20 11.62 5.95
C LEU A 346 -27.11 11.57 4.87
N LEU A 347 -27.18 10.58 3.97
CA LEU A 347 -26.27 10.49 2.83
C LEU A 347 -26.48 11.67 1.86
N GLU A 348 -27.75 12.02 1.55
CA GLU A 348 -28.08 13.17 0.70
C GLU A 348 -27.56 14.48 1.28
N GLU A 349 -27.73 14.70 2.59
CA GLU A 349 -27.21 15.86 3.31
C GLU A 349 -25.68 15.92 3.24
N MET A 350 -24.98 14.86 3.67
CA MET A 350 -23.51 14.84 3.74
C MET A 350 -22.87 14.92 2.35
N ILE A 351 -23.39 14.18 1.36
CA ILE A 351 -22.83 14.19 0.00
C ILE A 351 -23.10 15.53 -0.69
N GLY A 352 -24.23 16.17 -0.42
CA GLY A 352 -24.57 17.50 -0.93
C GLY A 352 -23.61 18.60 -0.46
N GLU A 353 -22.91 18.41 0.68
CA GLU A 353 -21.89 19.33 1.19
C GLU A 353 -20.49 19.10 0.59
N ILE A 354 -20.26 17.98 -0.10
CA ILE A 354 -18.95 17.64 -0.66
C ILE A 354 -18.58 18.63 -1.78
N LYS A 355 -17.45 19.31 -1.60
CA LYS A 355 -16.82 20.12 -2.64
C LYS A 355 -15.76 19.30 -3.37
N ILE A 356 -15.75 19.45 -4.70
CA ILE A 356 -14.81 18.76 -5.59
C ILE A 356 -14.02 19.81 -6.34
N GLY A 357 -12.70 19.64 -6.44
CA GLY A 357 -11.88 20.60 -7.18
C GLY A 357 -10.37 20.42 -6.99
N ASP A 358 -9.65 21.51 -7.17
CA ASP A 358 -8.20 21.59 -7.01
C ASP A 358 -7.79 21.28 -5.56
N PRO A 359 -6.84 20.36 -5.30
CA PRO A 359 -6.34 20.07 -3.96
C PRO A 359 -5.65 21.26 -3.28
N MET A 360 -5.23 22.29 -4.01
CA MET A 360 -4.70 23.53 -3.45
C MET A 360 -5.79 24.37 -2.74
N ASP A 361 -7.06 24.15 -3.05
CA ASP A 361 -8.19 24.66 -2.28
C ASP A 361 -8.53 23.68 -1.15
N PHE A 362 -8.05 23.95 0.05
CA PHE A 362 -8.20 23.08 1.22
C PHE A 362 -9.66 22.90 1.70
N ARG A 363 -10.65 23.52 1.04
CA ARG A 363 -12.08 23.31 1.29
C ARG A 363 -12.63 22.11 0.51
N ASN A 364 -11.89 21.59 -0.46
CA ASN A 364 -12.29 20.45 -1.25
C ASN A 364 -12.06 19.14 -0.49
N PHE A 365 -13.11 18.34 -0.37
CA PHE A 365 -13.05 17.00 0.22
C PHE A 365 -12.55 15.97 -0.80
N MET A 366 -12.97 16.12 -2.05
CA MET A 366 -12.59 15.28 -3.18
C MET A 366 -11.88 16.09 -4.27
N ASN A 367 -11.08 15.39 -5.06
CA ASN A 367 -10.32 15.96 -6.16
C ASN A 367 -10.47 15.10 -7.43
N ALA A 368 -9.56 15.21 -8.40
CA ALA A 368 -9.59 14.42 -9.62
C ALA A 368 -9.12 12.97 -9.43
N VAL A 369 -9.63 12.04 -10.19
CA VAL A 369 -9.03 10.69 -10.33
C VAL A 369 -7.73 10.79 -11.14
N ILE A 370 -6.89 9.76 -11.07
CA ILE A 370 -5.46 9.86 -11.41
C ILE A 370 -5.17 10.17 -12.89
N ASP A 371 -5.94 9.61 -13.82
CA ASP A 371 -5.70 9.75 -15.26
C ASP A 371 -6.99 9.55 -16.08
N GLU A 372 -6.88 9.73 -17.40
CA GLU A 372 -7.98 9.60 -18.33
C GLU A 372 -8.52 8.16 -18.41
N ASP A 373 -7.63 7.17 -18.41
CA ASP A 373 -8.02 5.75 -18.45
C ASP A 373 -8.85 5.37 -17.23
N SER A 374 -8.48 5.85 -16.06
CA SER A 374 -9.24 5.67 -14.81
C SER A 374 -10.59 6.37 -14.88
N PHE A 375 -10.63 7.60 -15.38
CA PHE A 375 -11.86 8.35 -15.56
C PHE A 375 -12.84 7.61 -16.48
N ASP A 376 -12.37 7.21 -17.66
CA ASP A 376 -13.21 6.54 -18.66
C ASP A 376 -13.71 5.18 -18.16
N LYS A 377 -12.85 4.40 -17.48
CA LYS A 377 -13.24 3.14 -16.85
C LYS A 377 -14.33 3.34 -15.80
N ILE A 378 -14.20 4.32 -14.91
CA ILE A 378 -15.19 4.58 -13.86
C ILE A 378 -16.53 5.02 -14.47
N MET A 379 -16.49 5.91 -15.47
CA MET A 379 -17.69 6.36 -16.17
C MET A 379 -18.39 5.22 -16.92
N ASP A 380 -17.65 4.23 -17.44
CA ASP A 380 -18.24 3.03 -18.06
C ASP A 380 -19.04 2.19 -17.04
N TYR A 381 -18.56 2.04 -15.81
CA TYR A 381 -19.34 1.38 -14.75
C TYR A 381 -20.59 2.16 -14.34
N ILE A 382 -20.50 3.49 -14.28
CA ILE A 382 -21.66 4.35 -13.99
C ILE A 382 -22.69 4.22 -15.11
N LYS A 383 -22.27 4.23 -16.37
CA LYS A 383 -23.14 4.04 -17.53
C LYS A 383 -23.82 2.67 -17.51
N LYS A 384 -23.11 1.59 -17.19
CA LYS A 384 -23.72 0.26 -17.03
C LYS A 384 -24.78 0.23 -15.94
N ALA A 385 -24.59 1.00 -14.86
CA ALA A 385 -25.61 1.12 -13.81
C ALA A 385 -26.83 1.93 -14.26
N GLU A 386 -26.65 2.95 -15.10
CA GLU A 386 -27.74 3.74 -15.68
C GLU A 386 -28.59 2.92 -16.68
N GLU A 387 -27.95 1.99 -17.39
CA GLU A 387 -28.61 1.12 -18.38
C GLU A 387 -29.28 -0.12 -17.74
N ASP A 388 -28.99 -0.44 -16.46
CA ASP A 388 -29.53 -1.61 -15.77
C ASP A 388 -30.91 -1.34 -15.15
N THR A 389 -31.84 -2.29 -15.30
CA THR A 389 -33.22 -2.12 -14.81
C THR A 389 -33.39 -2.35 -13.31
N ASP A 390 -32.46 -3.05 -12.68
CA ASP A 390 -32.48 -3.37 -11.26
C ASP A 390 -31.59 -2.44 -10.42
N THR A 391 -30.90 -1.50 -11.07
CA THR A 391 -29.96 -0.56 -10.44
C THR A 391 -30.36 0.88 -10.71
N GLU A 392 -30.34 1.70 -9.68
CA GLU A 392 -30.67 3.14 -9.71
C GLU A 392 -29.47 3.96 -9.25
N ILE A 393 -29.15 5.04 -9.98
CA ILE A 393 -28.21 6.07 -9.52
C ILE A 393 -28.99 7.03 -8.63
N ILE A 394 -28.81 6.92 -7.32
CA ILE A 394 -29.55 7.76 -6.36
C ILE A 394 -28.85 9.08 -6.05
N MET A 395 -27.54 9.18 -6.29
CA MET A 395 -26.74 10.41 -6.13
C MET A 395 -25.57 10.40 -7.10
N GLY A 396 -25.18 11.58 -7.60
CA GLY A 396 -24.02 11.75 -8.48
C GLY A 396 -24.24 11.23 -9.90
N GLY A 397 -23.31 10.46 -10.39
CA GLY A 397 -23.39 9.81 -11.72
C GLY A 397 -22.74 10.61 -12.85
N LYS A 398 -22.21 11.81 -12.58
CA LYS A 398 -21.64 12.67 -13.62
C LYS A 398 -20.12 12.79 -13.49
N GLY A 399 -19.46 12.98 -14.63
CA GLY A 399 -18.04 13.27 -14.70
C GLY A 399 -17.73 14.39 -15.69
N ASN A 400 -16.60 15.07 -15.47
CA ASN A 400 -16.10 16.11 -16.35
C ASN A 400 -14.56 16.03 -16.43
N LYS A 401 -14.03 15.73 -17.63
CA LYS A 401 -12.59 15.66 -17.88
C LYS A 401 -12.04 16.81 -18.73
N ARG A 402 -12.72 17.94 -18.81
CA ARG A 402 -12.30 19.06 -19.66
C ARG A 402 -11.04 19.79 -19.13
N VAL A 403 -10.88 19.91 -17.81
CA VAL A 403 -9.74 20.53 -17.14
C VAL A 403 -8.97 19.51 -16.32
N GLY A 404 -9.67 18.77 -15.47
CA GLY A 404 -9.18 17.67 -14.66
C GLY A 404 -10.18 16.51 -14.70
N TYR A 405 -9.78 15.36 -14.24
CA TYR A 405 -10.56 14.10 -14.28
C TYR A 405 -11.52 14.01 -13.09
N PHE A 406 -12.53 14.88 -13.05
CA PHE A 406 -13.48 14.99 -11.93
C PHE A 406 -14.69 14.11 -12.13
N ILE A 407 -15.03 13.31 -11.11
CA ILE A 407 -16.24 12.46 -11.06
C ILE A 407 -16.96 12.77 -9.74
N GLU A 408 -18.27 12.95 -9.83
CA GLU A 408 -19.12 13.17 -8.65
C GLU A 408 -19.15 11.94 -7.73
N PRO A 409 -19.24 12.12 -6.39
CA PRO A 409 -19.49 11.01 -5.48
C PRO A 409 -20.80 10.34 -5.88
N THR A 410 -20.71 9.06 -6.25
CA THR A 410 -21.83 8.34 -6.87
C THR A 410 -22.31 7.21 -5.97
N VAL A 411 -23.59 7.21 -5.67
CA VAL A 411 -24.25 6.16 -4.90
C VAL A 411 -25.24 5.42 -5.79
N LEU A 412 -25.03 4.13 -5.95
CA LEU A 412 -25.90 3.21 -6.66
C LEU A 412 -26.73 2.42 -5.66
N LEU A 413 -27.99 2.17 -5.99
CA LEU A 413 -28.88 1.27 -5.26
C LEU A 413 -29.30 0.14 -6.20
N THR A 414 -28.96 -1.10 -5.86
CA THR A 414 -29.31 -2.26 -6.69
C THR A 414 -30.19 -3.26 -5.96
N LYS A 415 -31.07 -3.92 -6.71
CA LYS A 415 -31.83 -5.11 -6.26
C LYS A 415 -31.10 -6.40 -6.54
N ASN A 416 -30.06 -6.36 -7.42
CA ASN A 416 -29.24 -7.50 -7.77
C ASN A 416 -27.93 -7.49 -6.95
N PRO A 417 -27.75 -8.37 -5.95
CA PRO A 417 -26.54 -8.42 -5.14
C PRO A 417 -25.29 -8.88 -5.90
N HIS A 418 -25.45 -9.38 -7.13
CA HIS A 418 -24.40 -9.79 -8.05
C HIS A 418 -24.25 -8.85 -9.24
N PHE A 419 -24.77 -7.62 -9.14
CA PHE A 419 -24.50 -6.62 -10.15
C PHE A 419 -22.99 -6.34 -10.23
N ILE A 420 -22.49 -6.06 -11.42
CA ILE A 420 -21.04 -5.91 -11.68
C ILE A 420 -20.35 -4.95 -10.70
N THR A 421 -21.05 -3.88 -10.27
CA THR A 421 -20.50 -2.91 -9.31
C THR A 421 -20.51 -3.40 -7.86
N MET A 422 -21.13 -4.56 -7.56
CA MET A 422 -21.03 -5.26 -6.28
C MET A 422 -19.83 -6.24 -6.26
N GLU A 423 -19.38 -6.72 -7.42
CA GLU A 423 -18.38 -7.78 -7.54
C GLU A 423 -17.00 -7.26 -7.92
N GLU A 424 -16.91 -6.33 -8.88
CA GLU A 424 -15.65 -5.86 -9.46
C GLU A 424 -15.12 -4.58 -8.80
N GLU A 425 -13.79 -4.45 -8.75
CA GLU A 425 -13.11 -3.26 -8.26
C GLU A 425 -13.18 -2.13 -9.29
N ILE A 426 -13.85 -1.03 -8.94
CA ILE A 426 -14.01 0.16 -9.79
C ILE A 426 -12.80 1.09 -9.63
N PHE A 427 -12.33 1.28 -8.41
CA PHE A 427 -11.24 2.19 -8.02
C PHE A 427 -11.56 3.66 -8.28
N GLY A 428 -12.78 4.06 -7.93
CA GLY A 428 -13.33 5.40 -8.13
C GLY A 428 -14.39 5.75 -7.09
N PRO A 429 -14.95 6.97 -7.13
CA PRO A 429 -15.90 7.47 -6.14
C PRO A 429 -17.31 6.89 -6.35
N VAL A 430 -17.43 5.58 -6.35
CA VAL A 430 -18.68 4.84 -6.59
C VAL A 430 -18.86 3.79 -5.49
N ILE A 431 -20.00 3.86 -4.81
CA ILE A 431 -20.44 2.82 -3.87
C ILE A 431 -21.80 2.28 -4.28
N THR A 432 -21.97 0.96 -4.18
CA THR A 432 -23.24 0.28 -4.48
C THR A 432 -23.87 -0.22 -3.20
N LEU A 433 -25.14 0.13 -2.98
CA LEU A 433 -25.93 -0.27 -1.83
C LEU A 433 -26.89 -1.40 -2.23
N TYR A 434 -27.04 -2.36 -1.33
CA TYR A 434 -28.02 -3.43 -1.40
C TYR A 434 -28.88 -3.44 -0.14
N LEU A 435 -30.20 -3.35 -0.29
CA LEU A 435 -31.12 -3.36 0.84
C LEU A 435 -31.56 -4.78 1.16
N TYR A 436 -31.53 -5.15 2.43
CA TYR A 436 -31.95 -6.47 2.89
C TYR A 436 -32.98 -6.38 4.03
N ASP A 437 -33.84 -7.42 4.15
CA ASP A 437 -34.73 -7.59 5.30
C ASP A 437 -33.89 -7.95 6.54
N GLU A 438 -34.00 -7.20 7.62
CA GLU A 438 -33.23 -7.41 8.85
C GLU A 438 -33.37 -8.80 9.45
N LYS A 439 -34.47 -9.52 9.17
CA LYS A 439 -34.66 -10.93 9.56
C LYS A 439 -33.72 -11.88 8.82
N LYS A 440 -33.16 -11.44 7.69
CA LYS A 440 -32.23 -12.18 6.83
C LYS A 440 -30.77 -11.78 7.05
N PHE A 441 -30.43 -11.24 8.22
CA PHE A 441 -29.09 -10.76 8.50
C PHE A 441 -28.02 -11.84 8.27
N GLU A 442 -28.24 -13.07 8.79
CA GLU A 442 -27.28 -14.17 8.63
C GLU A 442 -27.15 -14.62 7.17
N GLU A 443 -28.27 -14.73 6.44
CA GLU A 443 -28.24 -15.03 5.00
C GLU A 443 -27.46 -13.95 4.22
N THR A 444 -27.62 -12.68 4.61
CA THR A 444 -26.93 -11.55 3.99
C THR A 444 -25.43 -11.54 4.31
N LEU A 445 -25.01 -12.03 5.48
CA LEU A 445 -23.59 -12.24 5.79
C LEU A 445 -22.96 -13.28 4.85
N HIS A 446 -23.64 -14.39 4.61
CA HIS A 446 -23.18 -15.41 3.66
C HIS A 446 -23.13 -14.86 2.23
N LEU A 447 -24.15 -14.13 1.81
CA LEU A 447 -24.16 -13.43 0.53
C LEU A 447 -22.97 -12.47 0.40
N CYS A 448 -22.72 -11.63 1.40
CA CYS A 448 -21.60 -10.71 1.43
C CYS A 448 -20.25 -11.42 1.28
N ASN A 449 -20.10 -12.59 1.95
CA ASN A 449 -18.89 -13.40 1.88
C ASN A 449 -18.60 -13.91 0.46
N GLU A 450 -19.65 -14.25 -0.31
CA GLU A 450 -19.53 -14.91 -1.63
C GLU A 450 -19.61 -13.93 -2.82
N THR A 451 -20.11 -12.72 -2.63
CA THR A 451 -20.38 -11.76 -3.72
C THR A 451 -19.11 -11.40 -4.51
N SER A 452 -17.93 -11.40 -3.91
CA SER A 452 -16.72 -10.91 -4.57
C SER A 452 -15.53 -11.84 -4.31
N PRO A 453 -14.61 -11.99 -5.29
CA PRO A 453 -13.40 -12.79 -5.11
C PRO A 453 -12.36 -12.15 -4.20
N TYR A 454 -12.55 -10.92 -3.77
CA TYR A 454 -11.62 -10.18 -2.92
C TYR A 454 -11.83 -10.45 -1.43
N GLY A 455 -10.78 -10.23 -0.63
CA GLY A 455 -10.80 -10.37 0.81
C GLY A 455 -9.81 -9.42 1.49
N LEU A 456 -9.86 -8.10 1.14
CA LEU A 456 -8.92 -7.12 1.68
C LEU A 456 -9.43 -6.54 2.99
N THR A 457 -10.47 -5.72 2.94
CA THR A 457 -11.05 -5.10 4.13
C THR A 457 -12.57 -5.21 4.17
N GLY A 458 -13.14 -5.04 5.37
CA GLY A 458 -14.57 -4.99 5.57
C GLY A 458 -14.91 -4.36 6.91
N ALA A 459 -16.11 -3.80 7.01
CA ALA A 459 -16.61 -3.20 8.23
C ALA A 459 -17.99 -3.74 8.60
N ILE A 460 -18.26 -3.83 9.89
CA ILE A 460 -19.59 -4.00 10.44
C ILE A 460 -19.96 -2.81 11.32
N PHE A 461 -21.14 -2.25 11.11
CA PHE A 461 -21.77 -1.33 12.03
C PHE A 461 -22.87 -2.06 12.82
N ALA A 462 -22.73 -2.14 14.11
CA ALA A 462 -23.71 -2.77 15.01
C ALA A 462 -23.46 -2.36 16.46
N ARG A 463 -24.53 -2.20 17.25
CA ARG A 463 -24.47 -2.09 18.70
C ARG A 463 -24.73 -3.43 19.39
N ASP A 464 -25.37 -4.36 18.70
CA ASP A 464 -25.58 -5.72 19.16
C ASP A 464 -24.28 -6.54 19.11
N ARG A 465 -23.77 -6.93 20.26
CA ARG A 465 -22.54 -7.71 20.38
C ARG A 465 -22.64 -9.10 19.73
N ALA A 466 -23.81 -9.74 19.79
CA ALA A 466 -24.02 -11.06 19.18
C ALA A 466 -23.96 -10.97 17.65
N ALA A 467 -24.51 -9.89 17.07
CA ALA A 467 -24.40 -9.63 15.63
C ALA A 467 -22.94 -9.38 15.19
N ILE A 468 -22.14 -8.65 15.99
CA ILE A 468 -20.72 -8.44 15.72
C ILE A 468 -19.94 -9.75 15.71
N LEU A 469 -20.16 -10.60 16.71
CA LEU A 469 -19.48 -11.91 16.81
C LEU A 469 -19.88 -12.83 15.64
N LYS A 470 -21.16 -12.89 15.32
CA LYS A 470 -21.68 -13.68 14.18
C LYS A 470 -21.07 -13.20 12.86
N ALA A 471 -21.03 -11.89 12.62
CA ALA A 471 -20.42 -11.33 11.42
C ALA A 471 -18.91 -11.63 11.36
N GLY A 472 -18.19 -11.48 12.46
CA GLY A 472 -16.77 -11.83 12.54
C GLY A 472 -16.47 -13.28 12.22
N ASP A 473 -17.39 -14.19 12.60
CA ASP A 473 -17.26 -15.63 12.32
C ASP A 473 -17.53 -15.95 10.84
N ILE A 474 -18.65 -15.50 10.30
CA ILE A 474 -19.06 -15.80 8.92
C ILE A 474 -18.13 -15.10 7.90
N LEU A 475 -17.73 -13.86 8.16
CA LEU A 475 -16.93 -13.04 7.25
C LEU A 475 -15.40 -13.17 7.47
N ARG A 476 -14.94 -14.16 8.28
CA ARG A 476 -13.52 -14.33 8.65
C ARG A 476 -12.55 -14.36 7.46
N HIS A 477 -12.99 -14.85 6.30
CA HIS A 477 -12.18 -14.90 5.08
C HIS A 477 -12.50 -13.79 4.07
N ALA A 478 -13.55 -13.02 4.31
CA ALA A 478 -13.96 -11.92 3.42
C ALA A 478 -13.15 -10.63 3.65
N ALA A 479 -12.39 -10.55 4.73
CA ALA A 479 -11.57 -9.39 5.07
C ALA A 479 -10.30 -9.81 5.82
N GLY A 480 -9.15 -9.33 5.34
CA GLY A 480 -7.89 -9.42 6.08
C GLY A 480 -7.82 -8.38 7.21
N ASN A 481 -8.41 -7.21 7.00
CA ASN A 481 -8.63 -6.19 8.04
C ASN A 481 -10.14 -6.01 8.25
N PHE A 482 -10.62 -6.33 9.45
CA PHE A 482 -12.04 -6.29 9.81
C PHE A 482 -12.28 -5.22 10.87
N TYR A 483 -13.14 -4.26 10.54
CA TYR A 483 -13.42 -3.08 11.37
C TYR A 483 -14.81 -3.17 12.01
N VAL A 484 -14.94 -2.71 13.24
CA VAL A 484 -16.21 -2.65 13.97
C VAL A 484 -16.54 -1.21 14.29
N ASN A 485 -17.68 -0.72 13.81
CA ASN A 485 -18.16 0.65 13.96
C ASN A 485 -17.16 1.70 13.47
N ASP A 486 -16.45 1.37 12.38
CA ASP A 486 -15.58 2.29 11.65
C ASP A 486 -15.66 1.99 10.15
N LYS A 487 -15.14 2.92 9.32
CA LYS A 487 -15.00 2.71 7.87
C LYS A 487 -13.97 1.62 7.59
N PRO A 488 -14.07 0.87 6.46
CA PRO A 488 -13.17 -0.23 6.16
C PRO A 488 -11.78 0.19 5.64
N THR A 489 -11.37 1.43 5.89
CA THR A 489 -10.10 2.01 5.38
C THR A 489 -9.43 2.88 6.43
N GLY A 490 -8.11 3.15 6.28
CA GLY A 490 -7.34 4.00 7.17
C GLY A 490 -6.59 3.21 8.24
N ALA A 491 -6.04 2.05 7.87
CA ALA A 491 -5.14 1.30 8.74
C ALA A 491 -3.92 2.16 9.14
N VAL A 492 -3.49 2.02 10.38
CA VAL A 492 -2.35 2.73 10.96
C VAL A 492 -1.22 1.73 11.22
N VAL A 493 0.00 2.07 10.82
CA VAL A 493 1.18 1.21 11.00
C VAL A 493 1.41 0.95 12.49
N GLY A 494 1.64 -0.31 12.85
CA GLY A 494 1.79 -0.71 14.26
C GLY A 494 0.48 -1.01 14.98
N GLU A 495 -0.66 -0.45 14.52
CA GLU A 495 -1.98 -0.68 15.12
C GLU A 495 -2.82 -1.71 14.33
N GLN A 496 -2.91 -1.56 13.01
CA GLN A 496 -3.66 -2.48 12.16
C GLN A 496 -2.75 -2.99 11.01
N PRO A 497 -1.96 -4.04 11.22
CA PRO A 497 -1.16 -4.65 10.14
C PRO A 497 -2.01 -4.94 8.91
N PHE A 498 -1.59 -4.42 7.74
CA PHE A 498 -2.43 -4.35 6.56
C PHE A 498 -2.16 -5.50 5.59
N GLY A 499 -3.22 -6.12 5.11
CA GLY A 499 -3.16 -7.14 4.08
C GLY A 499 -4.43 -7.96 4.00
N GLY A 500 -4.68 -8.54 2.82
CA GLY A 500 -5.86 -9.35 2.55
C GLY A 500 -5.55 -10.68 1.88
N GLY A 501 -6.50 -11.60 2.00
CA GLY A 501 -6.47 -12.91 1.37
C GLY A 501 -7.23 -12.95 0.04
N ARG A 502 -7.53 -14.14 -0.45
CA ARG A 502 -8.22 -14.36 -1.73
C ARG A 502 -7.50 -13.64 -2.88
N ALA A 503 -8.24 -12.99 -3.78
CA ALA A 503 -7.67 -12.21 -4.88
C ALA A 503 -7.03 -10.88 -4.46
N SER A 504 -7.07 -10.51 -3.17
CA SER A 504 -6.51 -9.24 -2.67
C SER A 504 -5.03 -9.31 -2.29
N GLY A 505 -4.40 -10.47 -2.34
CA GLY A 505 -2.96 -10.56 -2.11
C GLY A 505 -2.52 -11.75 -1.27
N THR A 506 -1.29 -11.68 -0.80
CA THR A 506 -0.62 -12.75 -0.06
C THR A 506 -0.78 -12.64 1.46
N ASN A 507 -1.44 -11.58 1.93
CA ASN A 507 -1.76 -11.33 3.34
C ASN A 507 -0.53 -11.32 4.27
N ASP A 508 0.57 -10.77 3.82
CA ASP A 508 1.83 -10.74 4.56
C ASP A 508 1.91 -9.59 5.59
N LYS A 509 0.80 -8.90 5.85
CA LYS A 509 0.64 -7.92 6.94
C LYS A 509 1.71 -6.83 6.97
N ALA A 510 1.69 -5.94 5.96
CA ALA A 510 2.53 -4.75 5.94
C ALA A 510 2.37 -3.94 7.24
N GLY A 511 3.46 -3.35 7.75
CA GLY A 511 3.48 -2.68 9.04
C GLY A 511 3.51 -3.64 10.24
N SER A 512 4.08 -4.84 10.07
CA SER A 512 4.34 -5.80 11.13
C SER A 512 5.59 -6.64 10.88
N HIS A 513 6.03 -7.38 11.90
CA HIS A 513 7.14 -8.34 11.78
C HIS A 513 6.84 -9.47 10.77
N ILE A 514 5.56 -9.80 10.55
CA ILE A 514 5.14 -10.84 9.60
C ILE A 514 5.63 -10.51 8.18
N ASN A 515 5.48 -9.26 7.73
CA ASN A 515 5.98 -8.83 6.43
C ASN A 515 7.50 -8.95 6.33
N LEU A 516 8.23 -8.51 7.36
CA LEU A 516 9.68 -8.49 7.33
C LEU A 516 10.32 -9.88 7.30
N HIS A 517 9.66 -10.90 7.85
CA HIS A 517 10.11 -12.30 7.73
C HIS A 517 10.23 -12.76 6.27
N ARG A 518 9.45 -12.20 5.36
CA ARG A 518 9.51 -12.53 3.93
C ARG A 518 10.85 -12.13 3.30
N TRP A 519 11.53 -11.15 3.89
CA TRP A 519 12.78 -10.58 3.37
C TRP A 519 14.02 -11.18 4.02
N THR A 520 13.88 -12.32 4.68
CA THR A 520 15.00 -13.05 5.31
C THR A 520 15.09 -14.50 4.82
N SER A 521 16.32 -15.02 4.84
CA SER A 521 16.64 -16.44 4.61
C SER A 521 17.41 -16.96 5.82
N PRO A 522 16.73 -17.43 6.90
CA PRO A 522 17.39 -17.83 8.12
C PRO A 522 18.34 -19.02 7.92
N ARG A 523 19.50 -18.95 8.59
CA ARG A 523 20.47 -20.04 8.64
C ARG A 523 20.63 -20.51 10.08
N THR A 524 20.30 -21.77 10.36
CA THR A 524 20.56 -22.39 11.64
C THR A 524 22.05 -22.76 11.76
N ILE A 525 22.66 -22.36 12.88
CA ILE A 525 24.05 -22.69 13.22
C ILE A 525 24.00 -23.46 14.53
N LYS A 526 24.58 -24.65 14.55
CA LYS A 526 24.82 -25.45 15.74
C LYS A 526 26.31 -25.53 16.00
N GLU A 527 26.73 -25.06 17.14
CA GLU A 527 28.11 -25.20 17.61
C GLU A 527 28.13 -26.20 18.77
N ASN A 528 28.92 -27.28 18.63
CA ASN A 528 29.04 -28.33 19.62
C ASN A 528 30.41 -28.22 20.27
N PHE A 529 30.44 -28.03 21.59
CA PHE A 529 31.69 -27.92 22.37
C PHE A 529 32.30 -29.26 22.77
N TYR A 530 31.54 -30.36 22.63
CA TYR A 530 31.96 -31.72 22.95
C TYR A 530 31.63 -32.67 21.79
N PRO A 531 32.27 -32.50 20.62
CA PRO A 531 32.03 -33.37 19.48
C PRO A 531 32.43 -34.81 19.81
N PRO A 532 31.63 -35.81 19.40
CA PRO A 532 31.97 -37.20 19.60
C PRO A 532 33.24 -37.55 18.81
N THR A 533 34.09 -38.37 19.39
CA THR A 533 35.37 -38.87 18.79
C THR A 533 35.25 -40.29 18.28
N ASP A 534 34.14 -40.98 18.54
CA ASP A 534 33.77 -42.30 18.01
C ASP A 534 32.38 -42.24 17.37
N PHE A 535 32.15 -43.05 16.36
CA PHE A 535 30.84 -43.18 15.69
C PHE A 535 29.86 -44.07 16.44
N LYS A 536 30.38 -44.92 17.39
CA LYS A 536 29.58 -45.87 18.14
C LYS A 536 28.65 -45.19 19.15
N TYR A 537 27.46 -45.70 19.27
CA TYR A 537 26.53 -45.37 20.33
C TYR A 537 26.52 -46.42 21.43
N PRO A 538 26.10 -46.11 22.67
CA PRO A 538 26.11 -47.06 23.78
C PRO A 538 25.36 -48.38 23.50
N PHE A 539 24.32 -48.37 22.69
CA PHE A 539 23.59 -49.56 22.32
C PHE A 539 24.36 -50.53 21.41
N MET A 540 25.50 -50.11 20.87
CA MET A 540 26.38 -50.92 20.00
C MET A 540 27.46 -51.65 20.81
N GLU A 541 27.54 -51.43 22.12
CA GLU A 541 28.45 -52.18 22.99
C GLU A 541 27.97 -53.63 23.18
N THR A 542 28.90 -54.57 23.29
CA THR A 542 28.58 -55.97 23.59
C THR A 542 28.18 -56.09 25.06
N GLU A 543 27.15 -56.89 25.39
CA GLU A 543 26.76 -57.20 26.78
C GLU A 543 27.92 -57.79 27.60
#